data_08468a407701b86ad47f95d43d6be557
#
_entry.id   08468a407701b86ad47f95d43d6be557
#
_cell.length_a   1.000
_cell.length_b   1.000
_cell.length_c   1.000
_cell.angle_alpha   90.00
_cell.angle_beta   90.00
_cell.angle_gamma   90.00
#
_symmetry.space_group_name_H-M   'P 1'
#
loop_
_entity.id
_entity.type
_entity.pdbx_description
1 polymer ?
#
loop_
_entity_poly.entity_id
_entity_poly.type
_entity_poly.pdbx_seq_one_letter_code
_entity_poly.pdbx_strand_id
1 'polypeptide(L)' 'MRLQQIQQQLKNMGIIFHYIEEDDCGSINFIHRGLSYYIWEFPAPERGAESNIRTAGRGEDFEGDYEEALLQILKTW' A
#
# COMPACT_ATOMS: atom_id res chain seq x y z
N MET A 1 -13.40 -0.24 5.85
CA MET A 1 -12.23 0.35 5.19
C MET A 1 -11.01 -0.53 5.45
N ARG A 2 -10.28 -0.84 4.42
CA ARG A 2 -9.10 -1.71 4.52
C ARG A 2 -7.82 -0.89 4.51
N LEU A 3 -6.69 -1.51 4.87
CA LEU A 3 -5.38 -0.84 4.88
C LEU A 3 -5.37 0.43 5.72
N GLN A 4 -6.08 0.40 6.85
CA GLN A 4 -6.29 1.60 7.66
C GLN A 4 -5.00 2.17 8.23
N GLN A 5 -4.09 1.31 8.67
CA GLN A 5 -2.82 1.78 9.23
C GLN A 5 -1.96 2.44 8.18
N ILE A 6 -1.96 1.88 6.96
CA ILE A 6 -1.22 2.46 5.85
C ILE A 6 -1.82 3.80 5.45
N GLN A 7 -3.14 3.88 5.36
CA GLN A 7 -3.80 5.14 5.04
C GLN A 7 -3.49 6.20 6.08
N GLN A 8 -3.51 5.83 7.36
CA GLN A 8 -3.19 6.78 8.43
C GLN A 8 -1.75 7.25 8.34
N GLN A 9 -0.82 6.33 8.03
CA GLN A 9 0.59 6.69 7.89
C GLN A 9 0.81 7.66 6.73
N LEU A 10 0.16 7.43 5.59
CA LEU A 10 0.25 8.35 4.46
C LEU A 10 -0.28 9.74 4.81
N LYS A 11 -1.39 9.80 5.56
CA LYS A 11 -1.93 11.07 6.03
C LYS A 11 -0.95 11.77 6.96
N ASN A 12 -0.33 11.02 7.87
CA ASN A 12 0.65 11.58 8.80
C ASN A 12 1.87 12.14 8.08
N MET A 13 2.21 11.58 6.93
CA MET A 13 3.33 12.02 6.10
C MET A 13 2.95 13.18 5.16
N GLY A 14 1.68 13.57 5.13
CA GLY A 14 1.21 14.62 4.24
C GLY A 14 1.08 14.18 2.80
N ILE A 15 0.98 12.89 2.55
CA ILE A 15 0.85 12.33 1.20
C ILE A 15 -0.63 12.20 0.85
N ILE A 16 -1.01 12.75 -0.31
CA ILE A 16 -2.35 12.61 -0.84
C ILE A 16 -2.41 11.31 -1.63
N PHE A 17 -3.42 10.49 -1.36
CA PHE A 17 -3.57 9.19 -2.02
C PHE A 17 -5.01 8.95 -2.42
N HIS A 18 -5.21 8.03 -3.36
CA HIS A 18 -6.52 7.54 -3.75
C HIS A 18 -6.73 6.14 -3.19
N TYR A 19 -7.85 5.93 -2.53
CA TYR A 19 -8.22 4.62 -1.98
C TYR A 19 -9.49 4.14 -2.66
N ILE A 20 -9.47 2.89 -3.13
CA ILE A 20 -10.62 2.23 -3.73
C ILE A 20 -10.77 0.87 -3.05
N GLU A 21 -12.00 0.50 -2.73
CA GLU A 21 -12.29 -0.80 -2.15
C GLU A 21 -13.35 -1.50 -2.99
N GLU A 22 -13.02 -2.69 -3.50
CA GLU A 22 -13.92 -3.51 -4.29
C GLU A 22 -13.73 -4.97 -3.89
N ASP A 23 -14.84 -5.69 -3.68
CA ASP A 23 -14.82 -7.12 -3.37
C ASP A 23 -13.88 -7.45 -2.21
N ASP A 24 -13.93 -6.64 -1.17
CA ASP A 24 -13.08 -6.77 0.03
C ASP A 24 -11.59 -6.65 -0.28
N CYS A 25 -11.23 -5.98 -1.37
CA CYS A 25 -9.83 -5.68 -1.71
C CYS A 25 -9.63 -4.17 -1.70
N GLY A 26 -8.62 -3.71 -0.96
CA GLY A 26 -8.24 -2.31 -0.95
C GLY A 26 -7.15 -2.02 -1.94
N SER A 27 -7.23 -0.87 -2.60
CA SER A 27 -6.20 -0.38 -3.53
C SER A 27 -5.84 1.05 -3.15
N ILE A 28 -4.55 1.31 -3.01
CA ILE A 28 -4.05 2.65 -2.74
C ILE A 28 -3.09 3.03 -3.86
N ASN A 29 -3.26 4.24 -4.39
CA ASN A 29 -2.37 4.80 -5.41
C ASN A 29 -2.01 6.21 -5.01
N PHE A 30 -0.73 6.56 -5.12
CA PHE A 30 -0.27 7.90 -4.78
C PHE A 30 1.00 8.26 -5.52
N ILE A 31 1.33 9.56 -5.53
CA ILE A 31 2.57 10.07 -6.11
C ILE A 31 3.37 10.70 -4.98
N HIS A 32 4.66 10.39 -4.92
CA HIS A 32 5.55 10.95 -3.93
C HIS A 32 6.90 11.24 -4.60
N ARG A 33 7.33 12.51 -4.52
CA ARG A 33 8.58 12.97 -5.11
C ARG A 33 8.69 12.63 -6.60
N GLY A 34 7.55 12.76 -7.31
CA GLY A 34 7.51 12.54 -8.75
C GLY A 34 7.39 11.09 -9.18
N LEU A 35 7.36 10.16 -8.25
CA LEU A 35 7.22 8.74 -8.56
C LEU A 35 5.84 8.24 -8.17
N SER A 36 5.28 7.36 -9.01
CA SER A 36 3.98 6.75 -8.77
C SER A 36 4.13 5.47 -7.99
N TYR A 37 3.35 5.33 -6.92
CA TYR A 37 3.38 4.16 -6.04
C TYR A 37 2.00 3.56 -5.91
N TYR A 38 1.94 2.26 -5.61
CA TYR A 38 0.67 1.57 -5.40
C TYR A 38 0.80 0.50 -4.32
N ILE A 39 -0.34 0.17 -3.71
CA ILE A 39 -0.49 -0.95 -2.80
C ILE A 39 -1.83 -1.57 -3.14
N TRP A 40 -1.85 -2.80 -3.64
CA TRP A 40 -3.05 -3.50 -4.08
C TRP A 40 -3.19 -4.82 -3.35
N GLU A 41 -4.23 -4.97 -2.54
CA GLU A 41 -4.51 -6.25 -1.87
C GLU A 41 -4.95 -7.30 -2.89
N PHE A 42 -4.56 -8.55 -2.66
CA PHE A 42 -4.99 -9.67 -3.51
C PHE A 42 -6.44 -10.02 -3.19
N PRO A 43 -7.22 -10.48 -4.20
CA PRO A 43 -8.59 -10.93 -3.96
C PRO A 43 -8.60 -12.26 -3.21
N ALA A 44 -9.64 -12.48 -2.38
CA ALA A 44 -9.81 -13.74 -1.68
C ALA A 44 -9.94 -14.88 -2.69
N PRO A 45 -9.47 -16.12 -2.35
CA PRO A 45 -8.96 -16.52 -1.04
C PRO A 45 -7.49 -16.21 -0.81
N GLU A 46 -6.80 -15.60 -1.74
CA GLU A 46 -5.40 -15.26 -1.57
C GLU A 46 -5.24 -14.16 -0.52
N ARG A 47 -4.14 -14.23 0.22
CA ARG A 47 -3.85 -13.23 1.24
C ARG A 47 -2.50 -12.60 0.94
N GLY A 48 -2.51 -11.28 0.81
CA GLY A 48 -1.29 -10.53 0.51
C GLY A 48 -1.60 -9.28 -0.26
N ALA A 49 -0.56 -8.62 -0.71
CA ALA A 49 -0.68 -7.40 -1.49
C ALA A 49 0.52 -7.25 -2.42
N GLU A 50 0.30 -6.59 -3.54
CA GLU A 50 1.39 -6.20 -4.42
C GLU A 50 1.67 -4.72 -4.21
N SER A 51 2.96 -4.35 -4.19
CA SER A 51 3.34 -2.95 -4.02
C SER A 51 4.73 -2.71 -4.58
N ASN A 52 4.96 -1.47 -5.01
CA ASN A 52 6.27 -1.03 -5.50
C ASN A 52 6.95 -0.05 -4.54
N ILE A 53 6.51 0.01 -3.27
CA ILE A 53 7.04 1.04 -2.35
C ILE A 53 8.45 0.72 -1.84
N ARG A 54 8.85 -0.55 -1.80
CA ARG A 54 10.18 -0.91 -1.32
C ARG A 54 11.25 -0.65 -2.36
N THR A 55 10.96 -1.00 -3.61
CA THR A 55 11.89 -0.76 -4.71
C THR A 55 11.16 0.07 -5.75
N ALA A 56 11.44 1.35 -5.80
CA ALA A 56 10.72 2.27 -6.68
C ALA A 56 10.66 1.77 -8.11
N GLY A 57 9.45 1.76 -8.67
CA GLY A 57 9.22 1.32 -10.04
C GLY A 57 9.13 -0.18 -10.24
N ARG A 58 9.31 -0.98 -9.17
CA ARG A 58 9.28 -2.44 -9.28
C ARG A 58 8.26 -3.01 -8.31
N GLY A 59 7.24 -3.67 -8.86
CA GLY A 59 6.24 -4.34 -8.05
C GLY A 59 6.78 -5.62 -7.44
N GLU A 60 6.36 -5.92 -6.23
CA GLU A 60 6.67 -7.18 -5.56
C GLU A 60 5.52 -7.59 -4.67
N ASP A 61 5.41 -8.89 -4.41
CA ASP A 61 4.33 -9.44 -3.62
C ASP A 61 4.73 -9.52 -2.15
N PHE A 62 3.81 -9.10 -1.28
CA PHE A 62 3.97 -9.18 0.17
C PHE A 62 2.93 -10.14 0.70
N GLU A 63 3.36 -11.11 1.50
CA GLU A 63 2.48 -12.12 2.08
C GLU A 63 2.52 -12.05 3.60
N GLY A 64 1.70 -12.88 4.26
CA GLY A 64 1.64 -12.89 5.71
C GLY A 64 1.08 -11.59 6.26
N ASP A 65 1.77 -10.99 7.20
CA ASP A 65 1.37 -9.70 7.77
C ASP A 65 1.83 -8.56 6.86
N TYR A 66 1.25 -8.51 5.68
CA TYR A 66 1.67 -7.58 4.63
C TYR A 66 1.45 -6.11 5.00
N GLU A 67 0.37 -5.81 5.73
CA GLU A 67 0.11 -4.41 6.12
C GLU A 67 1.22 -3.91 7.04
N GLU A 68 1.64 -4.71 8.01
CA GLU A 68 2.73 -4.32 8.90
C GLU A 68 4.05 -4.17 8.15
N ALA A 69 4.34 -5.09 7.23
CA ALA A 69 5.56 -5.01 6.43
C ALA A 69 5.61 -3.72 5.61
N LEU A 70 4.50 -3.38 4.94
CA LEU A 70 4.41 -2.17 4.15
C LEU A 70 4.47 -0.91 5.02
N LEU A 71 3.83 -0.96 6.19
CA LEU A 71 3.86 0.15 7.13
C LEU A 71 5.29 0.46 7.57
N GLN A 72 6.09 -0.57 7.87
CA GLN A 72 7.47 -0.37 8.28
C GLN A 72 8.30 0.28 7.18
N ILE A 73 8.06 -0.08 5.92
CA ILE A 73 8.74 0.55 4.79
C ILE A 73 8.41 2.04 4.74
N LEU A 74 7.13 2.39 4.84
CA LEU A 74 6.71 3.80 4.80
C LEU A 74 7.30 4.60 5.94
N LYS A 75 7.48 4.00 7.10
CA LYS A 75 8.07 4.69 8.26
C LYS A 75 9.54 5.05 8.06
N THR A 76 10.19 4.46 7.08
CA THR A 76 11.59 4.78 6.77
C THR A 76 11.74 5.89 5.73
N TRP A 77 10.66 6.36 5.17
CA TRP A 77 10.67 7.42 4.13
C TRP A 77 10.95 8.81 4.69
#